data_9bcff2fa7315de27fcfe9a97a1f7a843
#
_entry.id   9bcff2fa7315de27fcfe9a97a1f7a843
#
_cell.length_a   1.000
_cell.length_b   1.000
_cell.length_c   1.000
_cell.angle_alpha   90.00
_cell.angle_beta   90.00
_cell.angle_gamma   90.00
#
_symmetry.space_group_name_H-M   'P 1'
#
loop_
_entity.id
_entity.type
_entity.pdbx_description
1 polymer ?
#
loop_
_entity_poly.entity_id
_entity_poly.type
_entity_poly.pdbx_seq_one_letter_code
_entity_poly.pdbx_strand_id
1 'polypeptide(L)'
;MRTLAMLAKAGIHCDVLMMPMIPGLTDLRRSVESVIVAARDAGAKGVWWRPLFLQPAAARRFLPFMREKFPELAPQIDAFYGRAVYAPTEYENRVGAIMDRMRIKYGFTPTHERTALPTLSARRPSQLSLGVG
;
A
#
# COMPACT_ATOMS: atom_id res chain seq x y z
N MET A 1 -6.62 -8.44 -10.78
CA MET A 1 -7.62 -9.27 -10.08
C MET A 1 -7.76 -10.70 -10.61
N ARG A 2 -7.57 -10.97 -11.93
CA ARG A 2 -7.69 -12.34 -12.48
C ARG A 2 -6.75 -13.36 -11.81
N THR A 3 -5.47 -13.04 -11.66
CA THR A 3 -4.48 -13.92 -10.99
C THR A 3 -4.87 -14.19 -9.54
N LEU A 4 -5.31 -13.17 -8.81
CA LEU A 4 -5.77 -13.31 -7.44
C LEU A 4 -6.94 -14.28 -7.33
N ALA A 5 -7.94 -14.17 -8.23
CA ALA A 5 -9.08 -15.08 -8.27
C ALA A 5 -8.67 -16.54 -8.56
N MET A 6 -7.67 -16.76 -9.41
CA MET A 6 -7.12 -18.10 -9.67
C MET A 6 -6.44 -18.68 -8.43
N LEU A 7 -5.64 -17.88 -7.73
CA LEU A 7 -4.95 -18.30 -6.50
C LEU A 7 -5.97 -18.59 -5.39
N ALA A 8 -6.96 -17.73 -5.22
CA ALA A 8 -8.02 -17.92 -4.22
C ALA A 8 -8.81 -19.21 -4.48
N LYS A 9 -9.14 -19.53 -5.76
CA LYS A 9 -9.78 -20.80 -6.14
C LYS A 9 -8.91 -22.03 -5.85
N ALA A 10 -7.60 -21.87 -5.92
CA ALA A 10 -6.64 -22.92 -5.54
C ALA A 10 -6.42 -23.02 -4.01
N GLY A 11 -7.18 -22.29 -3.20
CA GLY A 11 -7.07 -22.31 -1.74
C GLY A 11 -5.87 -21.53 -1.19
N ILE A 12 -5.20 -20.73 -2.03
CA ILE A 12 -4.03 -19.94 -1.63
C ILE A 12 -4.51 -18.65 -0.99
N HIS A 13 -4.00 -18.34 0.21
CA HIS A 13 -4.25 -17.08 0.89
C HIS A 13 -3.60 -15.92 0.13
N CYS A 14 -4.39 -14.95 -0.26
CA CYS A 14 -3.93 -13.78 -1.00
C CYS A 14 -4.49 -12.50 -0.40
N ASP A 15 -3.64 -11.50 -0.28
CA ASP A 15 -3.99 -10.15 0.15
C ASP A 15 -3.72 -9.14 -0.97
N VAL A 16 -4.42 -8.01 -0.93
CA VAL A 16 -4.19 -6.88 -1.82
C VAL A 16 -3.48 -5.76 -1.07
N LEU A 17 -2.39 -5.27 -1.64
CA LEU A 17 -1.65 -4.11 -1.15
C LEU A 17 -1.98 -2.90 -2.02
N MET A 18 -2.60 -1.89 -1.40
CA MET A 18 -2.88 -0.59 -2.01
C MET A 18 -1.75 0.37 -1.66
N MET A 19 -0.68 0.34 -2.44
CA MET A 19 0.49 1.19 -2.20
C MET A 19 1.16 1.59 -3.53
N PRO A 20 1.61 2.85 -3.59
CA PRO A 20 1.45 3.90 -2.59
C PRO A 20 0.07 4.57 -2.67
N MET A 21 -0.44 5.02 -1.51
CA MET A 21 -1.55 5.97 -1.46
C MET A 21 -0.96 7.38 -1.61
N ILE A 22 -1.29 8.03 -2.71
CA ILE A 22 -0.83 9.38 -3.04
C ILE A 22 -1.95 10.37 -2.75
N PRO A 23 -1.73 11.40 -1.89
CA PRO A 23 -2.76 12.35 -1.51
C PRO A 23 -3.42 13.02 -2.71
N GLY A 24 -4.76 12.98 -2.75
CA GLY A 24 -5.57 13.57 -3.81
C GLY A 24 -5.58 12.81 -5.14
N LEU A 25 -4.71 11.82 -5.33
CA LEU A 25 -4.59 11.09 -6.58
C LEU A 25 -5.12 9.65 -6.48
N THR A 26 -4.62 8.86 -5.52
CA THR A 26 -4.99 7.45 -5.37
C THR A 26 -5.78 7.16 -4.10
N ASP A 27 -5.95 8.15 -3.22
CA ASP A 27 -6.71 8.07 -1.97
C ASP A 27 -8.18 8.52 -2.12
N LEU A 28 -8.62 8.80 -3.35
CA LEU A 28 -10.00 9.15 -3.62
C LEU A 28 -10.94 8.02 -3.21
N ARG A 29 -11.97 8.36 -2.43
CA ARG A 29 -12.90 7.38 -1.87
C ARG A 29 -13.43 6.38 -2.91
N ARG A 30 -13.83 6.85 -4.10
CA ARG A 30 -14.34 5.99 -5.17
C ARG A 30 -13.29 5.00 -5.67
N SER A 31 -12.05 5.47 -5.84
CA SER A 31 -10.93 4.63 -6.31
C SER A 31 -10.59 3.56 -5.29
N VAL A 32 -10.49 3.94 -4.01
CA VAL A 32 -10.26 3.01 -2.89
C VAL A 32 -11.38 1.97 -2.82
N GLU A 33 -12.63 2.41 -2.85
CA GLU A 33 -13.80 1.53 -2.78
C GLU A 33 -13.84 0.54 -3.95
N SER A 34 -13.57 0.97 -5.16
CA SER A 34 -13.54 0.09 -6.34
C SER A 34 -12.49 -1.01 -6.25
N VAL A 35 -11.30 -0.69 -5.71
CA VAL A 35 -10.26 -1.70 -5.49
C VAL A 35 -10.64 -2.68 -4.39
N ILE A 36 -11.24 -2.22 -3.30
CA ILE A 36 -11.68 -3.08 -2.19
C ILE A 36 -12.78 -4.04 -2.66
N VAL A 37 -13.76 -3.55 -3.42
CA VAL A 37 -14.82 -4.39 -4.01
C VAL A 37 -14.22 -5.44 -4.94
N ALA A 38 -13.33 -5.02 -5.85
CA ALA A 38 -12.68 -5.94 -6.77
C ALA A 38 -11.80 -6.97 -6.06
N ALA A 39 -11.14 -6.59 -4.95
CA ALA A 39 -10.36 -7.51 -4.12
C ALA A 39 -11.25 -8.57 -3.46
N ARG A 40 -12.38 -8.13 -2.86
CA ARG A 40 -13.37 -9.03 -2.26
C ARG A 40 -13.90 -10.02 -3.30
N ASP A 41 -14.35 -9.53 -4.45
CA ASP A 41 -14.96 -10.35 -5.49
C ASP A 41 -13.96 -11.34 -6.11
N ALA A 42 -12.68 -11.01 -6.08
CA ALA A 42 -11.60 -11.91 -6.47
C ALA A 42 -11.18 -12.90 -5.37
N GLY A 43 -11.75 -12.82 -4.16
CA GLY A 43 -11.47 -13.75 -3.07
C GLY A 43 -10.26 -13.39 -2.21
N ALA A 44 -9.81 -12.14 -2.20
CA ALA A 44 -8.78 -11.67 -1.28
C ALA A 44 -9.22 -11.89 0.17
N LYS A 45 -8.26 -12.19 1.04
CA LYS A 45 -8.50 -12.37 2.48
C LYS A 45 -8.25 -11.10 3.26
N GLY A 46 -7.41 -10.20 2.75
CA GLY A 46 -7.12 -8.91 3.35
C GLY A 46 -6.84 -7.83 2.31
N VAL A 47 -6.98 -6.60 2.75
CA VAL A 47 -6.59 -5.41 1.98
C VAL A 47 -5.75 -4.53 2.89
N TRP A 48 -4.53 -4.26 2.45
CA TRP A 48 -3.56 -3.44 3.16
C TRP A 48 -3.31 -2.15 2.39
N TRP A 49 -2.81 -1.15 3.07
CA TRP A 49 -2.48 0.12 2.43
C TRP A 49 -1.27 0.77 3.12
N ARG A 50 -0.58 1.62 2.38
CA ARG A 50 0.46 2.49 2.89
C ARG A 50 0.44 3.82 2.16
N PRO A 51 0.64 4.95 2.85
CA PRO A 51 0.87 6.21 2.18
C PRO A 51 2.20 6.17 1.41
N LEU A 52 2.33 7.07 0.48
CA LEU A 52 3.60 7.30 -0.20
C LEU A 52 4.67 7.63 0.84
N PHE A 53 5.82 7.01 0.72
CA PHE A 53 7.05 7.46 1.35
C PHE A 53 8.04 7.85 0.25
N LEU A 54 8.68 8.99 0.39
CA LEU A 54 9.42 9.61 -0.70
C LEU A 54 10.87 9.88 -0.30
N GLN A 55 11.73 8.92 -0.61
CA GLN A 55 13.16 9.06 -0.38
C GLN A 55 13.75 10.22 -1.21
N PRO A 56 14.80 10.91 -0.74
CA PRO A 56 15.36 12.10 -1.41
C PRO A 56 15.70 11.89 -2.88
N ALA A 57 16.22 10.72 -3.24
CA ALA A 57 16.54 10.40 -4.63
C ALA A 57 15.30 10.34 -5.52
N ALA A 58 14.20 9.77 -5.02
CA ALA A 58 12.92 9.70 -5.72
C ALA A 58 12.23 11.06 -5.74
N ALA A 59 12.31 11.83 -4.64
CA ALA A 59 11.71 13.15 -4.53
C ALA A 59 12.20 14.12 -5.63
N ARG A 60 13.49 14.06 -5.96
CA ARG A 60 14.09 14.90 -7.02
C ARG A 60 13.41 14.72 -8.39
N ARG A 61 12.79 13.58 -8.66
CA ARG A 61 12.08 13.31 -9.92
C ARG A 61 10.56 13.42 -9.74
N PHE A 62 10.05 12.95 -8.63
CA PHE A 62 8.61 12.88 -8.38
C PHE A 62 7.99 14.27 -8.15
N LEU A 63 8.60 15.14 -7.35
CA LEU A 63 8.04 16.46 -7.07
C LEU A 63 7.93 17.35 -8.33
N PRO A 64 8.95 17.47 -9.18
CA PRO A 64 8.81 18.18 -10.46
C PRO A 64 7.73 17.58 -11.36
N PHE A 65 7.65 16.26 -11.44
CA PHE A 65 6.61 15.57 -12.21
C PHE A 65 5.20 15.92 -11.71
N MET A 66 4.99 15.93 -10.37
CA MET A 66 3.69 16.31 -9.80
C MET A 66 3.33 17.75 -10.11
N ARG A 67 4.30 18.69 -10.05
CA ARG A 67 4.07 20.08 -10.40
C ARG A 67 3.71 20.28 -11.87
N GLU A 68 4.27 19.48 -12.75
CA GLU A 68 4.00 19.53 -14.19
C GLU A 68 2.67 18.89 -14.56
N LYS A 69 2.39 17.70 -14.06
CA LYS A 69 1.24 16.89 -14.48
C LYS A 69 -0.01 17.07 -13.62
N PHE A 70 0.16 17.46 -12.36
CA PHE A 70 -0.92 17.61 -11.38
C PHE A 70 -0.74 18.90 -10.58
N PRO A 71 -0.73 20.08 -11.26
CA PRO A 71 -0.44 21.36 -10.60
C PRO A 71 -1.41 21.68 -9.45
N GLU A 72 -2.64 21.18 -9.52
CA GLU A 72 -3.66 21.36 -8.47
C GLU A 72 -3.34 20.56 -7.19
N LEU A 73 -2.60 19.45 -7.29
CA LEU A 73 -2.19 18.62 -6.14
C LEU A 73 -0.79 18.99 -5.63
N ALA A 74 0.00 19.66 -6.45
CA ALA A 74 1.40 19.94 -6.15
C ALA A 74 1.60 20.71 -4.82
N PRO A 75 0.80 21.70 -4.44
CA PRO A 75 0.96 22.39 -3.16
C PRO A 75 0.82 21.44 -1.96
N GLN A 76 -0.14 20.52 -1.99
CA GLN A 76 -0.32 19.54 -0.93
C GLN A 76 0.81 18.53 -0.89
N ILE A 77 1.26 18.04 -2.04
CA ILE A 77 2.37 17.10 -2.17
C ILE A 77 3.67 17.75 -1.67
N ASP A 78 3.93 18.98 -2.05
CA ASP A 78 5.10 19.73 -1.58
C ASP A 78 5.04 19.99 -0.06
N ALA A 79 3.88 20.30 0.48
CA ALA A 79 3.71 20.46 1.92
C ALA A 79 4.00 19.19 2.70
N PHE A 80 3.64 18.01 2.15
CA PHE A 80 3.84 16.72 2.81
C PHE A 80 5.26 16.18 2.63
N TYR A 81 5.82 16.32 1.43
CA TYR A 81 7.05 15.62 1.04
C TYR A 81 8.21 16.54 0.66
N GLY A 82 8.02 17.84 0.64
CA GLY A 82 9.09 18.78 0.26
C GLY A 82 10.29 18.77 1.22
N ARG A 83 10.05 18.40 2.48
CA ARG A 83 11.09 18.33 3.54
C ARG A 83 11.05 17.04 4.34
N ALA A 84 10.09 16.16 4.08
CA ALA A 84 9.89 14.92 4.83
C ALA A 84 9.80 13.73 3.89
N VAL A 85 10.19 12.56 4.37
CA VAL A 85 10.13 11.29 3.66
C VAL A 85 8.73 10.68 3.78
N TYR A 86 8.06 10.91 4.89
CA TYR A 86 6.78 10.30 5.24
C TYR A 86 5.66 11.33 5.24
N ALA A 87 4.45 10.87 4.96
CA ALA A 87 3.26 11.68 5.06
C ALA A 87 3.00 12.13 6.52
N PRO A 88 2.32 13.27 6.74
CA PRO A 88 1.90 13.68 8.08
C PRO A 88 0.98 12.64 8.75
N THR A 89 1.11 12.50 10.07
CA THR A 89 0.31 11.57 10.88
C THR A 89 -1.19 11.82 10.74
N GLU A 90 -1.60 13.09 10.64
CA GLU A 90 -3.01 13.46 10.45
C GLU A 90 -3.58 12.90 9.13
N TYR A 91 -2.78 12.91 8.08
CA TYR A 91 -3.16 12.31 6.80
C TYR A 91 -3.28 10.79 6.93
N GLU A 92 -2.31 10.13 7.56
CA GLU A 92 -2.36 8.68 7.80
C GLU A 92 -3.59 8.29 8.61
N ASN A 93 -3.88 8.99 9.69
CA ASN A 93 -5.04 8.73 10.54
C ASN A 93 -6.36 8.89 9.78
N ARG A 94 -6.48 9.95 8.96
CA ARG A 94 -7.67 10.19 8.14
C ARG A 94 -7.90 9.08 7.12
N VAL A 95 -6.87 8.70 6.37
CA VAL A 95 -6.97 7.63 5.38
C VAL A 95 -7.20 6.29 6.07
N GLY A 96 -6.54 6.03 7.20
CA GLY A 96 -6.76 4.84 8.03
C GLY A 96 -8.21 4.66 8.43
N ALA A 97 -8.84 5.70 8.94
CA ALA A 97 -10.26 5.67 9.33
C ALA A 97 -11.20 5.40 8.13
N ILE A 98 -10.85 5.89 6.93
CA ILE A 98 -11.61 5.57 5.71
C ILE A 98 -11.43 4.10 5.34
N MET A 99 -10.19 3.61 5.36
CA MET A 99 -9.87 2.23 5.02
C MET A 99 -10.55 1.23 5.97
N ASP A 100 -10.53 1.51 7.27
CA ASP A 100 -11.14 0.62 8.27
C ASP A 100 -12.67 0.55 8.09
N ARG A 101 -13.33 1.69 7.87
CA ARG A 101 -14.77 1.69 7.54
C ARG A 101 -15.09 0.90 6.29
N MET A 102 -14.26 1.01 5.24
CA MET A 102 -14.46 0.25 4.00
C MET A 102 -14.19 -1.23 4.18
N ARG A 103 -13.15 -1.60 4.92
CA ARG A 103 -12.88 -3.01 5.26
C ARG A 103 -14.06 -3.64 5.96
N ILE A 104 -14.58 -3.01 7.01
CA ILE A 104 -15.77 -3.50 7.72
C ILE A 104 -16.96 -3.61 6.76
N LYS A 105 -17.23 -2.57 5.98
CA LYS A 105 -18.37 -2.55 5.04
C LYS A 105 -18.32 -3.72 4.04
N TYR A 106 -17.13 -4.13 3.61
CA TYR A 106 -16.94 -5.17 2.60
C TYR A 106 -16.49 -6.52 3.16
N GLY A 107 -16.57 -6.72 4.49
CA GLY A 107 -16.33 -8.00 5.13
C GLY A 107 -14.87 -8.36 5.34
N PHE A 108 -13.96 -7.40 5.25
CA PHE A 108 -12.58 -7.58 5.68
C PHE A 108 -12.42 -7.24 7.16
N THR A 109 -11.62 -8.02 7.89
CA THR A 109 -11.32 -7.73 9.30
C THR A 109 -10.51 -6.44 9.40
N PRO A 110 -10.92 -5.46 10.25
CA PRO A 110 -10.09 -4.31 10.52
C PRO A 110 -8.81 -4.75 11.22
N THR A 111 -7.67 -4.39 10.69
CA THR A 111 -6.42 -4.70 11.35
C THR A 111 -6.02 -3.49 12.17
N HIS A 112 -6.38 -3.46 13.44
CA HIS A 112 -5.78 -2.57 14.44
C HIS A 112 -4.36 -3.01 14.84
N GLU A 113 -3.97 -4.21 14.46
CA GLU A 113 -2.59 -4.61 14.63
C GLU A 113 -1.76 -4.05 13.48
N ARG A 114 -0.87 -3.14 13.81
CA ARG A 114 0.42 -3.05 13.14
C ARG A 114 1.10 -4.39 13.37
N THR A 115 0.68 -5.39 12.63
CA THR A 115 1.46 -6.61 12.55
C THR A 115 2.75 -6.17 11.87
N ALA A 116 3.78 -5.95 12.67
CA ALA A 116 5.14 -5.94 12.17
C ALA A 116 5.19 -7.11 11.19
N LEU A 117 5.60 -6.82 9.95
CA LEU A 117 5.88 -7.89 8.98
C LEU A 117 6.56 -8.98 9.78
N PRO A 118 6.09 -10.25 9.71
CA PRO A 118 6.74 -11.31 10.46
C PRO A 118 8.22 -11.16 10.17
N THR A 119 8.99 -10.89 11.20
CA THR A 119 10.44 -10.85 11.09
C THR A 119 10.74 -12.24 10.54
N LEU A 120 11.09 -12.29 9.27
CA LEU A 120 11.63 -13.51 8.72
C LEU A 120 12.79 -13.84 9.65
N SER A 121 12.52 -14.69 10.63
CA SER A 121 13.56 -15.30 11.44
C SER A 121 14.55 -15.81 10.42
N ALA A 122 15.70 -15.16 10.37
CA ALA A 122 16.76 -15.49 9.47
C ALA A 122 17.28 -16.89 9.86
N ARG A 123 16.56 -17.92 9.48
CA ARG A 123 17.20 -19.18 9.17
C ARG A 123 18.07 -18.87 7.96
N ARG A 124 19.32 -18.53 8.22
CA ARG A 124 20.35 -18.56 7.19
C ARG A 124 20.21 -19.94 6.52
N PRO A 125 19.87 -20.01 5.21
CA PRO A 125 20.06 -21.26 4.52
C PRO A 125 21.55 -21.57 4.69
N SER A 126 21.86 -22.74 5.23
CA SER A 126 23.22 -23.26 5.22
C SER A 126 23.68 -23.18 3.78
N GLN A 127 24.70 -22.36 3.51
CA GLN A 127 25.33 -22.31 2.21
C GLN A 127 25.71 -23.74 1.84
N LEU A 128 25.05 -24.28 0.83
CA LEU A 128 25.51 -25.49 0.18
C LEU A 128 26.90 -25.17 -0.38
N SER A 129 27.92 -25.69 0.27
CA SER A 129 29.28 -25.68 -0.21
C SER A 129 29.29 -26.46 -1.51
N LEU A 130 29.34 -25.74 -2.63
CA LEU A 130 29.66 -26.35 -3.91
C LEU A 130 31.12 -26.75 -3.83
N GLY A 131 31.39 -28.01 -3.51
CA GLY A 131 32.70 -28.59 -3.67
C GLY A 131 33.07 -28.57 -5.16
N VAL A 132 34.01 -27.68 -5.49
CA VAL A 132 34.73 -27.74 -6.76
C VAL A 132 35.79 -28.81 -6.56
N GLY A 133 35.56 -29.97 -7.19
CA GLY A 133 36.59 -30.99 -7.41
C GLY A 133 37.34 -30.66 -8.69
#